data_e16087ba4aff4db6444753610fc07c5b
#
_entry.id   e16087ba4aff4db6444753610fc07c5b
#
_cell.length_a   1.000
_cell.length_b   1.000
_cell.length_c   1.000
_cell.angle_alpha   90.00
_cell.angle_beta   90.00
_cell.angle_gamma   90.00
#
_symmetry.space_group_name_H-M   'P 1'
#
loop_
_entity.id
_entity.type
_entity.pdbx_description
1 polymer ?
#
loop_
_entity_poly.entity_id
_entity_poly.type
_entity_poly.pdbx_seq_one_letter_code
_entity_poly.pdbx_strand_id
1 'polypeptide(L)'
;MTPSVTEIQVTAEDRQVARLAAAAVGLSLVDAAIPTPLPGIKPGLANIVTLIVLDRYGWSTAVWVTGLRVVAGSLLLGQFLAPGFFLALTGSLLSLLTLGAVHRLPKRWLGPVGWSVLAAFAHIAGQLLLARAWLIPHNGVFLMAPLFAAAALIFGT
;
A
#
# COMPACT_ATOMS: atom_id res chain seq x y z
N MET A 1 -8.65 21.74 -40.17
CA MET A 1 -8.51 21.69 -38.70
C MET A 1 -7.31 20.80 -38.42
N THR A 2 -6.15 21.37 -38.09
CA THR A 2 -4.98 20.61 -37.66
C THR A 2 -5.19 20.19 -36.23
N PRO A 3 -5.07 18.89 -35.87
CA PRO A 3 -5.16 18.47 -34.50
C PRO A 3 -4.00 19.11 -33.72
N SER A 4 -4.32 19.84 -32.65
CA SER A 4 -3.31 20.35 -31.74
C SER A 4 -2.71 19.17 -30.97
N VAL A 5 -1.50 18.75 -31.35
CA VAL A 5 -0.73 17.77 -30.60
C VAL A 5 -0.22 18.46 -29.33
N THR A 6 -0.77 18.11 -28.19
CA THR A 6 -0.24 18.55 -26.91
C THR A 6 0.95 17.66 -26.55
N GLU A 7 2.17 18.18 -26.71
CA GLU A 7 3.37 17.49 -26.22
C GLU A 7 3.39 17.51 -24.69
N ILE A 8 3.23 16.34 -24.09
CA ILE A 8 3.38 16.16 -22.64
C ILE A 8 4.90 16.00 -22.38
N GLN A 9 5.53 17.01 -21.81
CA GLN A 9 6.95 16.94 -21.43
C GLN A 9 7.09 16.21 -20.10
N VAL A 10 7.80 15.07 -20.10
CA VAL A 10 8.11 14.29 -18.90
C VAL A 10 9.13 15.06 -18.05
N THR A 11 8.73 15.44 -16.85
CA THR A 11 9.58 16.18 -15.91
C THR A 11 10.58 15.25 -15.18
N ALA A 12 11.54 15.84 -14.47
CA ALA A 12 12.44 15.07 -13.61
C ALA A 12 11.70 14.40 -12.45
N GLU A 13 10.65 15.06 -11.95
CA GLU A 13 9.78 14.54 -10.89
C GLU A 13 9.00 13.31 -11.37
N ASP A 14 8.42 13.36 -12.59
CA ASP A 14 7.70 12.22 -13.17
C ASP A 14 8.61 10.99 -13.30
N ARG A 15 9.85 11.19 -13.75
CA ARG A 15 10.83 10.10 -13.83
C ARG A 15 11.19 9.52 -12.48
N GLN A 16 11.26 10.35 -11.45
CA GLN A 16 11.53 9.91 -10.09
C GLN A 16 10.38 9.11 -9.52
N VAL A 17 9.14 9.61 -9.64
CA VAL A 17 7.92 8.91 -9.25
C VAL A 17 7.82 7.54 -9.95
N ALA A 18 8.09 7.50 -11.26
CA ALA A 18 8.07 6.26 -12.03
C ALA A 18 9.10 5.23 -11.52
N ARG A 19 10.34 5.65 -11.19
CA ARG A 19 11.37 4.75 -10.62
C ARG A 19 10.97 4.20 -9.25
N LEU A 20 10.45 5.05 -8.38
CA LEU A 20 9.99 4.66 -7.05
C LEU A 20 8.79 3.73 -7.13
N ALA A 21 7.85 4.01 -8.04
CA ALA A 21 6.71 3.14 -8.30
C ALA A 21 7.16 1.78 -8.84
N ALA A 22 8.10 1.76 -9.78
CA ALA A 22 8.66 0.51 -10.32
C ALA A 22 9.32 -0.34 -9.23
N ALA A 23 10.10 0.28 -8.33
CA ALA A 23 10.68 -0.41 -7.19
C ALA A 23 9.61 -0.98 -6.24
N ALA A 24 8.56 -0.20 -5.95
CA ALA A 24 7.45 -0.63 -5.12
C ALA A 24 6.64 -1.78 -5.76
N VAL A 25 6.44 -1.74 -7.07
CA VAL A 25 5.82 -2.83 -7.84
C VAL A 25 6.69 -4.08 -7.79
N GLY A 26 7.99 -3.95 -8.04
CA GLY A 26 8.94 -5.06 -7.96
C GLY A 26 8.90 -5.76 -6.60
N LEU A 27 8.91 -4.99 -5.50
CA LEU A 27 8.77 -5.55 -4.15
C LEU A 27 7.39 -6.18 -3.91
N SER A 28 6.32 -5.63 -4.50
CA SER A 28 4.99 -6.25 -4.42
C SER A 28 4.92 -7.61 -5.14
N LEU A 29 5.66 -7.75 -6.25
CA LEU A 29 5.77 -9.04 -6.97
C LEU A 29 6.58 -10.05 -6.16
N VAL A 30 7.67 -9.61 -5.51
CA VAL A 30 8.43 -10.46 -4.58
C VAL A 30 7.55 -10.90 -3.42
N ASP A 31 6.81 -9.97 -2.79
CA ASP A 31 5.84 -10.30 -1.74
C ASP A 31 4.80 -11.33 -2.21
N ALA A 32 4.35 -11.21 -3.47
CA ALA A 32 3.37 -12.14 -4.04
C ALA A 32 3.95 -13.54 -4.31
N ALA A 33 5.26 -13.63 -4.56
CA ALA A 33 5.96 -14.88 -4.84
C ALA A 33 6.35 -15.64 -3.55
N ILE A 34 6.38 -14.96 -2.39
CA ILE A 34 6.69 -15.61 -1.11
C ILE A 34 5.50 -16.48 -0.68
N PRO A 35 5.68 -17.82 -0.56
CA PRO A 35 4.63 -18.68 -0.06
C PRO A 35 4.35 -18.35 1.40
N THR A 36 3.15 -17.89 1.68
CA THR A 36 2.70 -17.63 3.05
C THR A 36 1.70 -18.70 3.48
N PRO A 37 1.76 -19.18 4.71
CA PRO A 37 0.87 -20.25 5.19
C PRO A 37 -0.60 -19.83 5.23
N LEU A 38 -0.86 -18.53 5.11
CA LEU A 38 -2.22 -17.96 5.13
C LEU A 38 -2.42 -17.06 3.91
N PRO A 39 -3.44 -17.36 3.09
CA PRO A 39 -3.80 -16.53 1.94
C PRO A 39 -4.09 -15.08 2.39
N GLY A 40 -3.45 -14.12 1.76
CA GLY A 40 -3.66 -12.69 2.04
C GLY A 40 -2.67 -12.06 3.03
N ILE A 41 -1.90 -12.84 3.80
CA ILE A 41 -0.80 -12.31 4.61
C ILE A 41 0.45 -12.22 3.73
N LYS A 42 0.92 -11.00 3.51
CA LYS A 42 2.15 -10.74 2.76
C LYS A 42 3.13 -9.97 3.65
N PRO A 43 4.45 -10.16 3.50
CA PRO A 43 5.47 -9.49 4.31
C PRO A 43 5.36 -7.97 4.32
N GLY A 44 4.73 -7.35 3.33
CA GLY A 44 4.52 -5.92 3.28
C GLY A 44 5.76 -5.13 2.88
N LEU A 45 6.73 -5.76 2.19
CA LEU A 45 7.95 -5.10 1.70
C LEU A 45 7.65 -3.85 0.89
N ALA A 46 6.56 -3.84 0.14
CA ALA A 46 6.14 -2.70 -0.63
C ALA A 46 5.71 -1.49 0.23
N ASN A 47 5.29 -1.70 1.48
CA ASN A 47 4.95 -0.61 2.41
C ASN A 47 6.21 0.13 2.89
N ILE A 48 7.36 -0.55 2.95
CA ILE A 48 8.65 0.06 3.26
C ILE A 48 8.97 1.17 2.25
N VAL A 49 8.73 0.92 0.95
CA VAL A 49 8.94 1.94 -0.09
C VAL A 49 8.01 3.13 0.15
N THR A 50 6.74 2.89 0.44
CA THR A 50 5.78 3.97 0.71
C THR A 50 6.23 4.85 1.90
N LEU A 51 6.75 4.23 2.96
CA LEU A 51 7.27 4.94 4.13
C LEU A 51 8.50 5.79 3.78
N ILE A 52 9.47 5.22 3.07
CA ILE A 52 10.68 5.93 2.63
C ILE A 52 10.31 7.08 1.70
N VAL A 53 9.38 6.86 0.78
CA VAL A 53 8.92 7.88 -0.16
C VAL A 53 8.24 9.03 0.59
N LEU A 54 7.40 8.72 1.55
CA LEU A 54 6.72 9.74 2.37
C LEU A 54 7.73 10.59 3.17
N ASP A 55 8.71 9.96 3.80
CA ASP A 55 9.70 10.66 4.63
C ASP A 55 10.67 11.51 3.79
N ARG A 56 11.05 11.06 2.59
CA ARG A 56 12.06 11.74 1.75
C ARG A 56 11.48 12.66 0.68
N TYR A 57 10.31 12.32 0.14
CA TYR A 57 9.75 12.99 -1.05
C TYR A 57 8.37 13.60 -0.81
N GLY A 58 7.82 13.37 0.39
CA GLY A 58 6.57 13.97 0.82
C GLY A 58 5.31 13.25 0.36
N TRP A 59 4.18 13.85 0.74
CA TRP A 59 2.86 13.26 0.62
C TRP A 59 2.43 13.01 -0.82
N SER A 60 2.58 14.00 -1.71
CA SER A 60 2.15 13.89 -3.11
C SER A 60 2.82 12.71 -3.81
N THR A 61 4.14 12.59 -3.68
CA THR A 61 4.92 11.49 -4.26
C THR A 61 4.49 10.14 -3.68
N ALA A 62 4.24 10.07 -2.36
CA ALA A 62 3.79 8.83 -1.71
C ALA A 62 2.41 8.37 -2.22
N VAL A 63 1.49 9.31 -2.46
CA VAL A 63 0.16 9.02 -3.04
C VAL A 63 0.31 8.42 -4.45
N TRP A 64 1.10 9.07 -5.31
CA TRP A 64 1.32 8.61 -6.68
C TRP A 64 2.01 7.25 -6.73
N VAL A 65 3.08 7.06 -5.95
CA VAL A 65 3.80 5.78 -5.89
C VAL A 65 2.90 4.66 -5.39
N THR A 66 2.08 4.92 -4.35
CA THR A 66 1.16 3.92 -3.80
C THR A 66 0.06 3.57 -4.81
N GLY A 67 -0.55 4.56 -5.47
CA GLY A 67 -1.56 4.34 -6.49
C GLY A 67 -1.03 3.55 -7.68
N LEU A 68 0.11 3.97 -8.24
CA LEU A 68 0.76 3.27 -9.35
C LEU A 68 1.14 1.84 -8.98
N ARG A 69 1.65 1.61 -7.76
CA ARG A 69 1.97 0.28 -7.26
C ARG A 69 0.75 -0.65 -7.24
N VAL A 70 -0.38 -0.18 -6.71
CA VAL A 70 -1.60 -1.00 -6.61
C VAL A 70 -2.13 -1.33 -7.99
N VAL A 71 -2.21 -0.34 -8.89
CA VAL A 71 -2.72 -0.54 -10.25
C VAL A 71 -1.78 -1.43 -11.06
N ALA A 72 -0.50 -1.07 -11.16
CA ALA A 72 0.46 -1.82 -11.97
C ALA A 72 0.70 -3.22 -11.40
N GLY A 73 0.81 -3.37 -10.08
CA GLY A 73 0.97 -4.68 -9.44
C GLY A 73 -0.22 -5.59 -9.72
N SER A 74 -1.45 -5.08 -9.64
CA SER A 74 -2.66 -5.86 -9.93
C SER A 74 -2.77 -6.24 -11.41
N LEU A 75 -2.37 -5.36 -12.32
CA LEU A 75 -2.33 -5.66 -13.75
C LEU A 75 -1.32 -6.77 -14.06
N LEU A 76 -0.11 -6.69 -13.51
CA LEU A 76 0.94 -7.68 -13.72
C LEU A 76 0.59 -9.06 -13.13
N LEU A 77 -0.15 -9.09 -12.02
CA LEU A 77 -0.62 -10.32 -11.39
C LEU A 77 -1.93 -10.85 -12.00
N GLY A 78 -2.50 -10.18 -13.00
CA GLY A 78 -3.79 -10.55 -13.58
C GLY A 78 -4.98 -10.41 -12.62
N GLN A 79 -4.86 -9.59 -11.58
CA GLN A 79 -5.86 -9.40 -10.53
C GLN A 79 -6.56 -8.03 -10.60
N PHE A 80 -6.36 -7.29 -11.69
CA PHE A 80 -7.00 -5.98 -11.87
C PHE A 80 -8.52 -6.13 -11.87
N LEU A 81 -9.19 -5.31 -11.07
CA LEU A 81 -10.64 -5.34 -10.79
C LEU A 81 -11.16 -6.64 -10.14
N ALA A 82 -10.28 -7.58 -9.77
CA ALA A 82 -10.64 -8.72 -8.93
C ALA A 82 -10.79 -8.29 -7.45
N PRO A 83 -11.43 -9.10 -6.60
CA PRO A 83 -11.58 -8.77 -5.16
C PRO A 83 -10.26 -8.41 -4.48
N GLY A 84 -9.16 -9.08 -4.84
CA GLY A 84 -7.82 -8.79 -4.32
C GLY A 84 -7.32 -7.37 -4.62
N PHE A 85 -7.66 -6.83 -5.79
CA PHE A 85 -7.34 -5.45 -6.14
C PHE A 85 -8.02 -4.45 -5.20
N PHE A 86 -9.33 -4.62 -4.96
CA PHE A 86 -10.08 -3.72 -4.08
C PHE A 86 -9.62 -3.82 -2.62
N LEU A 87 -9.27 -5.02 -2.15
CA LEU A 87 -8.68 -5.22 -0.83
C LEU A 87 -7.33 -4.49 -0.73
N ALA A 88 -6.45 -4.66 -1.71
CA ALA A 88 -5.16 -3.98 -1.75
C ALA A 88 -5.31 -2.46 -1.82
N LEU A 89 -6.26 -1.97 -2.63
CA LEU A 89 -6.54 -0.55 -2.77
C LEU A 89 -7.03 0.06 -1.45
N THR A 90 -8.03 -0.55 -0.82
CA THR A 90 -8.60 -0.06 0.44
C THR A 90 -7.58 -0.12 1.58
N GLY A 91 -6.83 -1.21 1.68
CA GLY A 91 -5.76 -1.33 2.67
C GLY A 91 -4.67 -0.27 2.46
N SER A 92 -4.23 -0.07 1.22
CA SER A 92 -3.21 0.94 0.89
C SER A 92 -3.71 2.36 1.14
N LEU A 93 -4.97 2.64 0.86
CA LEU A 93 -5.57 3.95 1.12
C LEU A 93 -5.62 4.25 2.62
N LEU A 94 -6.11 3.31 3.43
CA LEU A 94 -6.16 3.48 4.89
C LEU A 94 -4.76 3.61 5.48
N SER A 95 -3.81 2.80 5.04
CA SER A 95 -2.40 2.89 5.44
C SER A 95 -1.82 4.27 5.12
N LEU A 96 -2.05 4.77 3.91
CA LEU A 96 -1.56 6.06 3.47
C LEU A 96 -2.18 7.22 4.26
N LEU A 97 -3.50 7.19 4.51
CA LEU A 97 -4.19 8.18 5.35
C LEU A 97 -3.64 8.19 6.78
N THR A 98 -3.39 7.03 7.35
CA THR A 98 -2.79 6.89 8.68
C THR A 98 -1.39 7.48 8.70
N LEU A 99 -0.55 7.16 7.72
CA LEU A 99 0.79 7.74 7.59
C LEU A 99 0.74 9.27 7.45
N GLY A 100 -0.18 9.81 6.65
CA GLY A 100 -0.35 11.24 6.50
C GLY A 100 -0.79 11.95 7.78
N ALA A 101 -1.61 11.30 8.60
CA ALA A 101 -2.00 11.82 9.90
C ALA A 101 -0.83 11.77 10.90
N VAL A 102 -0.14 10.63 10.97
CA VAL A 102 0.95 10.40 11.92
C VAL A 102 2.21 11.20 11.54
N HIS A 103 2.48 11.42 10.27
CA HIS A 103 3.60 12.25 9.81
C HIS A 103 3.52 13.71 10.30
N ARG A 104 2.32 14.19 10.63
CA ARG A 104 2.11 15.52 11.21
C ARG A 104 2.42 15.60 12.71
N LEU A 105 2.56 14.44 13.36
CA LEU A 105 2.90 14.37 14.79
C LEU A 105 4.40 14.61 15.01
N PRO A 106 4.78 15.18 16.18
CA PRO A 106 6.19 15.34 16.52
C PRO A 106 6.93 13.99 16.54
N LYS A 107 8.06 13.89 15.82
CA LYS A 107 8.88 12.66 15.72
C LYS A 107 9.32 12.07 17.07
N ARG A 108 9.26 12.89 18.16
CA ARG A 108 9.56 12.44 19.53
C ARG A 108 8.56 11.43 20.10
N TRP A 109 7.35 11.34 19.54
CA TRP A 109 6.29 10.46 20.02
C TRP A 109 6.29 9.10 19.32
N LEU A 110 6.63 9.10 18.04
CA LEU A 110 6.59 7.92 17.19
C LEU A 110 7.75 7.96 16.19
N GLY A 111 8.64 6.97 16.31
CA GLY A 111 9.71 6.77 15.34
C GLY A 111 9.24 6.09 14.05
N PRO A 112 10.13 5.90 13.05
CA PRO A 112 9.80 5.26 11.77
C PRO A 112 9.17 3.88 11.93
N VAL A 113 9.63 3.09 12.91
CA VAL A 113 9.06 1.77 13.24
C VAL A 113 7.61 1.91 13.71
N GLY A 114 7.32 2.86 14.58
CA GLY A 114 5.94 3.11 15.03
C GLY A 114 5.02 3.51 13.89
N TRP A 115 5.50 4.31 12.94
CA TRP A 115 4.76 4.66 11.72
C TRP A 115 4.49 3.43 10.85
N SER A 116 5.50 2.57 10.67
CA SER A 116 5.39 1.33 9.90
C SER A 116 4.33 0.41 10.49
N VAL A 117 4.38 0.19 11.80
CA VAL A 117 3.42 -0.66 12.52
C VAL A 117 1.99 -0.11 12.41
N LEU A 118 1.79 1.20 12.65
CA LEU A 118 0.47 1.81 12.51
C LEU A 118 -0.06 1.72 11.08
N ALA A 119 0.79 1.93 10.08
CA ALA A 119 0.43 1.79 8.67
C ALA A 119 0.04 0.35 8.33
N ALA A 120 0.76 -0.65 8.86
CA ALA A 120 0.45 -2.06 8.68
C ALA A 120 -0.91 -2.43 9.32
N PHE A 121 -1.18 -1.98 10.53
CA PHE A 121 -2.47 -2.16 11.18
C PHE A 121 -3.61 -1.51 10.39
N ALA A 122 -3.42 -0.27 9.94
CA ALA A 122 -4.42 0.44 9.12
C ALA A 122 -4.67 -0.27 7.79
N HIS A 123 -3.62 -0.80 7.16
CA HIS A 123 -3.74 -1.58 5.93
C HIS A 123 -4.62 -2.82 6.14
N ILE A 124 -4.34 -3.60 7.17
CA ILE A 124 -5.11 -4.80 7.50
C ILE A 124 -6.54 -4.44 7.89
N ALA A 125 -6.73 -3.40 8.70
CA ALA A 125 -8.06 -2.93 9.07
C ALA A 125 -8.89 -2.58 7.83
N GLY A 126 -8.30 -1.86 6.86
CA GLY A 126 -8.96 -1.54 5.59
C GLY A 126 -9.38 -2.78 4.81
N GLN A 127 -8.51 -3.78 4.73
CA GLN A 127 -8.82 -5.04 4.07
C GLN A 127 -9.94 -5.80 4.79
N LEU A 128 -9.87 -5.93 6.11
CA LEU A 128 -10.90 -6.64 6.90
C LEU A 128 -12.26 -5.94 6.82
N LEU A 129 -12.30 -4.62 6.89
CA LEU A 129 -13.52 -3.84 6.75
C LEU A 129 -14.17 -4.05 5.39
N LEU A 130 -13.39 -3.97 4.31
CA LEU A 130 -13.92 -4.21 2.97
C LEU A 130 -14.34 -5.67 2.78
N ALA A 131 -13.53 -6.63 3.26
CA ALA A 131 -13.86 -8.05 3.21
C ALA A 131 -15.20 -8.33 3.94
N ARG A 132 -15.40 -7.73 5.12
CA ARG A 132 -16.65 -7.85 5.89
C ARG A 132 -17.84 -7.20 5.19
N ALA A 133 -17.64 -6.04 4.57
CA ALA A 133 -18.72 -5.29 3.95
C ALA A 133 -19.18 -5.90 2.61
N TRP A 134 -18.27 -6.54 1.89
CA TRP A 134 -18.52 -6.93 0.50
C TRP A 134 -18.34 -8.43 0.20
N LEU A 135 -17.27 -9.06 0.73
CA LEU A 135 -16.92 -10.44 0.35
C LEU A 135 -17.53 -11.49 1.27
N ILE A 136 -17.48 -11.26 2.57
CA ILE A 136 -17.89 -12.21 3.61
C ILE A 136 -18.74 -11.47 4.63
N PRO A 137 -20.04 -11.31 4.41
CA PRO A 137 -20.93 -10.55 5.30
C PRO A 137 -21.21 -11.29 6.63
N HIS A 138 -20.18 -11.87 7.22
CA HIS A 138 -20.24 -12.59 8.49
C HIS A 138 -19.14 -12.13 9.44
N ASN A 139 -19.45 -12.00 10.74
CA ASN A 139 -18.50 -11.51 11.75
C ASN A 139 -17.29 -12.44 11.99
N GLY A 140 -17.33 -13.67 11.46
CA GLY A 140 -16.21 -14.61 11.48
C GLY A 140 -14.91 -14.05 10.85
N VAL A 141 -15.01 -13.06 9.96
CA VAL A 141 -13.84 -12.37 9.41
C VAL A 141 -12.98 -11.75 10.51
N PHE A 142 -13.58 -11.22 11.57
CA PHE A 142 -12.86 -10.62 12.69
C PHE A 142 -12.15 -11.62 13.60
N LEU A 143 -12.49 -12.91 13.53
CA LEU A 143 -11.74 -13.97 14.23
C LEU A 143 -10.32 -14.12 13.67
N MET A 144 -10.08 -13.68 12.43
CA MET A 144 -8.76 -13.66 11.83
C MET A 144 -7.95 -12.41 12.23
N ALA A 145 -8.58 -11.39 12.84
CA ALA A 145 -7.92 -10.14 13.20
C ALA A 145 -6.69 -10.32 14.12
N PRO A 146 -6.67 -11.20 15.14
CA PRO A 146 -5.48 -11.39 15.98
C PRO A 146 -4.29 -11.93 15.19
N LEU A 147 -4.54 -12.83 14.24
CA LEU A 147 -3.51 -13.41 13.38
C LEU A 147 -2.91 -12.35 12.45
N PHE A 148 -3.78 -11.54 11.82
CA PHE A 148 -3.34 -10.44 10.97
C PHE A 148 -2.64 -9.34 11.76
N ALA A 149 -3.07 -9.09 13.01
CA ALA A 149 -2.41 -8.15 13.91
C ALA A 149 -0.99 -8.63 14.28
N ALA A 150 -0.81 -9.92 14.58
CA ALA A 150 0.51 -10.50 14.80
C ALA A 150 1.40 -10.37 13.56
N ALA A 151 0.87 -10.63 12.37
CA ALA A 151 1.59 -10.43 11.12
C ALA A 151 2.00 -8.94 10.92
N ALA A 152 1.10 -8.00 11.20
CA ALA A 152 1.39 -6.57 11.12
C ALA A 152 2.53 -6.15 12.05
N LEU A 153 2.59 -6.71 13.25
CA LEU A 153 3.70 -6.49 14.20
C LEU A 153 5.01 -7.05 13.67
N ILE A 154 5.02 -8.30 13.18
CA ILE A 154 6.23 -8.97 12.70
C ILE A 154 6.80 -8.28 11.45
N PHE A 155 5.95 -7.92 10.50
CA PHE A 155 6.38 -7.34 9.22
C PHE A 155 6.38 -5.80 9.22
N GLY A 156 5.83 -5.16 10.25
CA GLY A 156 5.84 -3.71 10.43
C GLY A 156 7.06 -3.20 11.22
N THR A 157 7.82 -4.09 11.86
CA THR A 157 9.07 -3.77 12.56
C THR A 157 10.28 -3.98 11.66
#